data_02b57c4e3ac22e1f88bfa160835e9274
#
_entry.id   02b57c4e3ac22e1f88bfa160835e9274
#
_cell.length_a   1.000
_cell.length_b   1.000
_cell.length_c   1.000
_cell.angle_alpha   90.00
_cell.angle_beta   90.00
_cell.angle_gamma   90.00
#
_symmetry.space_group_name_H-M   'P 1'
#
loop_
_entity.id
_entity.type
_entity.pdbx_description
1 polymer ?
#
loop_
_entity_poly.entity_id
_entity_poly.type
_entity_poly.pdbx_seq_one_letter_code
_entity_poly.pdbx_strand_id
1 'polypeptide(L)'
;MQAFFASIEHFLYIDWTKRIENKSKNSIDKSKGDETVKQHSKKTRKYMAVATVCGALLFGLVTSSPINTYVTQLKVGVTPVQGQITIEEPFKEKIEQWQKEREEAPQDAYLDPVWKAIPGYNGRVIDVNATIAQMKKTGKQDESSIVYKEQMPKVQVEQLGAHPIYRGNPKKEAVCFMINVAWGNEYLDKILATLDRHKVKTTFFLDGSWVKRNPELAKKIYDRGHEIGNHAYSHPDMSKLGEARIRQEISKTQDIISKTIGLKPSLFAPPSGSFNQRVVEIAHQDYQMKTILWTADTIDWKNPPVGTMVERIRKKLDKGVLILMHPTDSSSKGLDQMLTLAEKKGLKPTTVSEVISSRRLP
;
A
#
# COMPACT_ATOMS: atom_id res chain seq x y z
N MET A 1 -4.41 27.48 1.95
CA MET A 1 -3.32 28.45 2.13
C MET A 1 -3.20 29.00 3.55
N GLN A 2 -4.28 29.40 4.22
CA GLN A 2 -4.25 29.84 5.63
C GLN A 2 -3.73 28.78 6.64
N ALA A 3 -4.06 27.49 6.45
CA ALA A 3 -3.60 26.41 7.33
C ALA A 3 -2.09 26.11 7.19
N PHE A 4 -1.47 26.43 6.06
CA PHE A 4 -0.03 26.20 5.82
C PHE A 4 0.83 27.28 6.51
N PHE A 5 0.35 28.53 6.56
CA PHE A 5 1.04 29.63 7.26
C PHE A 5 0.97 29.48 8.78
N ALA A 6 -0.14 29.05 9.34
CA ALA A 6 -0.29 28.79 10.77
C ALA A 6 0.65 27.67 11.28
N SER A 7 0.96 26.68 10.43
CA SER A 7 1.87 25.59 10.78
C SER A 7 3.36 26.03 10.83
N ILE A 8 3.74 26.98 9.97
CA ILE A 8 5.13 27.51 9.93
C ILE A 8 5.38 28.46 11.11
N GLU A 9 4.42 29.32 11.47
CA GLU A 9 4.53 30.18 12.64
C GLU A 9 4.62 29.38 13.95
N HIS A 10 3.86 28.30 14.08
CA HIS A 10 3.90 27.44 15.26
C HIS A 10 5.21 26.67 15.39
N PHE A 11 5.81 26.23 14.28
CA PHE A 11 7.08 25.52 14.27
C PHE A 11 8.27 26.44 14.60
N LEU A 12 8.27 27.68 14.10
CA LEU A 12 9.30 28.70 14.39
C LEU A 12 9.21 29.21 15.83
N TYR A 13 8.00 29.31 16.40
CA TYR A 13 7.79 29.74 17.79
C TYR A 13 8.27 28.71 18.81
N ILE A 14 8.06 27.42 18.57
CA ILE A 14 8.51 26.33 19.46
C ILE A 14 10.03 26.16 19.45
N ASP A 15 10.70 26.34 18.31
CA ASP A 15 12.17 26.25 18.24
C ASP A 15 12.85 27.47 18.88
N TRP A 16 12.24 28.64 18.81
CA TRP A 16 12.72 29.87 19.44
C TRP A 16 12.62 29.84 20.98
N THR A 17 11.50 29.32 21.53
CA THR A 17 11.31 29.22 22.99
C THR A 17 12.25 28.19 23.62
N LYS A 18 12.47 27.02 23.00
CA LYS A 18 13.46 26.03 23.47
C LYS A 18 14.91 26.53 23.44
N ARG A 19 15.26 27.44 22.52
CA ARG A 19 16.59 28.04 22.45
C ARG A 19 16.84 29.12 23.54
N ILE A 20 15.81 29.81 24.00
CA ILE A 20 15.91 30.77 25.07
C ILE A 20 16.08 30.08 26.43
N GLU A 21 15.33 29.01 26.71
CA GLU A 21 15.45 28.26 27.96
C GLU A 21 16.82 27.60 28.14
N ASN A 22 17.45 27.11 27.06
CA ASN A 22 18.80 26.54 27.13
C ASN A 22 19.94 27.58 27.29
N LYS A 23 19.70 28.85 26.97
CA LYS A 23 20.69 29.94 27.19
C LYS A 23 20.67 30.51 28.59
N SER A 24 19.60 30.35 29.34
CA SER A 24 19.45 30.85 30.70
C SER A 24 20.19 30.01 31.76
N LYS A 25 20.59 28.78 31.41
CA LYS A 25 21.25 27.83 32.33
C LYS A 25 22.80 27.82 32.26
N ASN A 26 23.42 28.56 31.34
CA ASN A 26 24.88 28.58 31.18
C ASN A 26 25.44 30.05 31.14
N SER A 27 25.22 30.82 32.14
CA SER A 27 25.91 32.11 32.26
C SER A 27 26.50 32.32 33.65
N ILE A 28 27.74 31.91 33.85
CA ILE A 28 28.69 32.54 34.78
C ILE A 28 30.06 32.38 34.11
N ASP A 29 30.46 33.33 33.26
CA ASP A 29 31.84 33.83 33.18
C ASP A 29 31.84 35.20 32.47
N LYS A 30 32.11 36.24 33.26
CA LYS A 30 32.20 37.64 32.82
C LYS A 30 33.66 37.98 32.62
N SER A 31 34.18 37.94 31.39
CA SER A 31 35.34 38.76 31.02
C SER A 31 35.75 38.81 29.54
N LYS A 32 34.92 38.38 28.58
CA LYS A 32 35.21 38.53 27.12
C LYS A 32 33.96 38.83 26.28
N GLY A 33 33.08 39.72 26.75
CA GLY A 33 31.68 39.79 26.26
C GLY A 33 31.35 40.90 25.26
N ASP A 34 32.20 41.89 24.95
CA ASP A 34 31.69 43.09 24.27
C ASP A 34 31.88 43.12 22.72
N GLU A 35 32.87 42.44 22.15
CA GLU A 35 33.08 42.45 20.69
C GLU A 35 32.27 41.41 19.97
N THR A 36 32.03 40.23 20.54
CA THR A 36 31.24 39.14 19.94
C THR A 36 29.75 39.45 19.87
N VAL A 37 29.24 40.23 20.84
CA VAL A 37 27.81 40.63 20.86
C VAL A 37 27.53 41.66 19.78
N LYS A 38 28.45 42.61 19.52
CA LYS A 38 28.29 43.62 18.44
C LYS A 38 28.35 42.98 17.04
N GLN A 39 29.17 41.94 16.86
CA GLN A 39 29.29 41.25 15.56
C GLN A 39 28.10 40.35 15.28
N HIS A 40 27.51 39.70 16.30
CA HIS A 40 26.28 38.92 16.17
C HIS A 40 25.06 39.80 15.88
N SER A 41 24.96 40.96 16.56
CA SER A 41 23.86 41.92 16.30
C SER A 41 23.88 42.45 14.86
N LYS A 42 25.08 42.75 14.30
CA LYS A 42 25.22 43.21 12.91
C LYS A 42 24.85 42.13 11.89
N LYS A 43 25.20 40.84 12.12
CA LYS A 43 24.80 39.72 11.26
C LYS A 43 23.29 39.47 11.29
N THR A 44 22.70 39.48 12.48
CA THR A 44 21.24 39.28 12.64
C THR A 44 20.43 40.37 11.97
N ARG A 45 20.87 41.67 12.10
CA ARG A 45 20.24 42.78 11.37
C ARG A 45 20.36 42.66 9.85
N LYS A 46 21.48 42.18 9.31
CA LYS A 46 21.62 41.91 7.87
C LYS A 46 20.68 40.83 7.38
N TYR A 47 20.56 39.71 8.10
CA TYR A 47 19.63 38.64 7.72
C TYR A 47 18.16 39.07 7.83
N MET A 48 17.80 39.86 8.85
CA MET A 48 16.44 40.42 8.93
C MET A 48 16.16 41.40 7.80
N ALA A 49 17.09 42.25 7.43
CA ALA A 49 16.93 43.16 6.31
C ALA A 49 16.77 42.41 4.97
N VAL A 50 17.55 41.34 4.74
CA VAL A 50 17.41 40.48 3.54
C VAL A 50 16.08 39.76 3.54
N ALA A 51 15.65 39.19 4.68
CA ALA A 51 14.36 38.53 4.79
C ALA A 51 13.18 39.49 4.55
N THR A 52 13.26 40.73 5.03
CA THR A 52 12.23 41.76 4.80
C THR A 52 12.18 42.19 3.32
N VAL A 53 13.34 42.35 2.69
CA VAL A 53 13.39 42.69 1.25
C VAL A 53 12.88 41.55 0.39
N CYS A 54 13.25 40.28 0.69
CA CYS A 54 12.73 39.10 -0.01
C CYS A 54 11.22 38.95 0.21
N GLY A 55 10.73 39.19 1.43
CA GLY A 55 9.29 39.18 1.74
C GLY A 55 8.52 40.25 1.00
N ALA A 56 9.04 41.47 0.91
CA ALA A 56 8.44 42.58 0.16
C ALA A 56 8.45 42.32 -1.36
N LEU A 57 9.54 41.74 -1.90
CA LEU A 57 9.61 41.36 -3.31
C LEU A 57 8.63 40.23 -3.64
N LEU A 58 8.51 39.20 -2.78
CA LEU A 58 7.53 38.13 -2.95
C LEU A 58 6.10 38.66 -2.84
N PHE A 59 5.82 39.56 -1.89
CA PHE A 59 4.51 40.20 -1.78
C PHE A 59 4.19 41.07 -2.99
N GLY A 60 5.16 41.85 -3.48
CA GLY A 60 5.02 42.66 -4.70
C GLY A 60 4.80 41.79 -5.94
N LEU A 61 5.45 40.64 -6.05
CA LEU A 61 5.23 39.69 -7.15
C LEU A 61 3.84 39.07 -7.09
N VAL A 62 3.40 38.62 -5.89
CA VAL A 62 2.08 37.98 -5.70
C VAL A 62 0.93 38.98 -5.88
N THR A 63 1.14 40.27 -5.57
CA THR A 63 0.12 41.32 -5.72
C THR A 63 0.22 42.09 -7.05
N SER A 64 1.23 41.81 -7.88
CA SER A 64 1.39 42.49 -9.16
C SER A 64 0.23 42.18 -10.14
N SER A 65 -0.29 43.22 -10.77
CA SER A 65 -1.39 43.08 -11.71
C SER A 65 -1.17 42.01 -12.81
N PRO A 66 0.02 41.89 -13.43
CA PRO A 66 0.26 40.84 -14.42
C PRO A 66 0.15 39.42 -13.88
N ILE A 67 0.65 39.17 -12.64
CA ILE A 67 0.59 37.85 -12.02
C ILE A 67 -0.83 37.54 -11.58
N ASN A 68 -1.54 38.47 -10.98
CA ASN A 68 -2.95 38.30 -10.64
C ASN A 68 -3.80 38.09 -11.88
N THR A 69 -3.54 38.78 -12.97
CA THR A 69 -4.23 38.58 -14.27
C THR A 69 -3.92 37.18 -14.80
N TYR A 70 -2.67 36.73 -14.77
CA TYR A 70 -2.26 35.39 -15.20
C TYR A 70 -2.86 34.29 -14.30
N VAL A 71 -2.81 34.46 -12.97
CA VAL A 71 -3.46 33.53 -12.01
C VAL A 71 -4.98 33.53 -12.18
N THR A 72 -5.59 34.69 -12.48
CA THR A 72 -7.03 34.76 -12.74
C THR A 72 -7.37 34.12 -14.09
N GLN A 73 -6.55 34.30 -15.11
CA GLN A 73 -6.71 33.60 -16.40
C GLN A 73 -6.50 32.07 -16.23
N LEU A 74 -5.55 31.65 -15.44
CA LEU A 74 -5.40 30.23 -15.10
C LEU A 74 -6.60 29.71 -14.28
N LYS A 75 -7.13 30.49 -13.36
CA LYS A 75 -8.34 30.12 -12.59
C LYS A 75 -9.61 30.14 -13.43
N VAL A 76 -9.70 31.03 -14.40
CA VAL A 76 -10.80 31.09 -15.41
C VAL A 76 -10.62 29.98 -16.46
N GLY A 77 -9.35 29.58 -16.74
CA GLY A 77 -9.03 28.43 -17.60
C GLY A 77 -9.13 27.09 -16.88
N VAL A 78 -9.12 27.08 -15.52
CA VAL A 78 -9.41 25.95 -14.64
C VAL A 78 -10.74 26.26 -13.92
N THR A 79 -11.78 26.57 -14.65
CA THR A 79 -13.07 26.06 -14.23
C THR A 79 -12.87 24.55 -14.11
N PRO A 80 -13.24 23.88 -13.00
CA PRO A 80 -13.51 22.48 -13.10
C PRO A 80 -14.55 22.43 -14.22
N VAL A 81 -14.14 21.92 -15.37
CA VAL A 81 -15.08 21.48 -16.37
C VAL A 81 -15.80 20.30 -15.71
N GLN A 82 -16.73 20.62 -14.85
CA GLN A 82 -17.97 19.88 -14.71
C GLN A 82 -18.72 20.22 -16.01
N GLY A 83 -18.00 20.01 -17.13
CA GLY A 83 -18.58 20.01 -18.43
C GLY A 83 -19.58 18.89 -18.39
N GLN A 84 -20.85 19.24 -18.37
CA GLN A 84 -21.86 18.33 -18.87
C GLN A 84 -21.30 17.84 -20.20
N ILE A 85 -20.83 16.58 -20.22
CA ILE A 85 -20.41 15.94 -21.45
C ILE A 85 -21.65 15.98 -22.30
N THR A 86 -21.70 16.90 -23.27
CA THR A 86 -22.80 16.95 -24.22
C THR A 86 -22.58 15.78 -25.15
N ILE A 87 -23.21 14.66 -24.83
CA ILE A 87 -23.20 13.47 -25.68
C ILE A 87 -23.92 13.84 -26.95
N GLU A 88 -23.27 13.67 -28.10
CA GLU A 88 -23.92 13.92 -29.39
C GLU A 88 -25.19 13.07 -29.50
N GLU A 89 -26.31 13.67 -29.87
CA GLU A 89 -27.63 13.03 -29.89
C GLU A 89 -27.67 11.61 -30.51
N PRO A 90 -26.94 11.30 -31.61
CA PRO A 90 -26.96 9.94 -32.18
C PRO A 90 -26.43 8.83 -31.25
N PHE A 91 -25.63 9.20 -30.25
CA PHE A 91 -24.98 8.23 -29.34
C PHE A 91 -25.57 8.25 -27.94
N LYS A 92 -26.36 9.24 -27.59
CA LYS A 92 -26.80 9.53 -26.23
C LYS A 92 -27.65 8.41 -25.65
N GLU A 93 -28.76 8.11 -26.29
CA GLU A 93 -29.68 7.05 -25.80
C GLU A 93 -28.98 5.71 -25.61
N LYS A 94 -28.11 5.33 -26.55
CA LYS A 94 -27.39 4.08 -26.50
C LYS A 94 -26.37 4.02 -25.40
N ILE A 95 -25.62 5.10 -25.18
CA ILE A 95 -24.64 5.17 -24.10
C ILE A 95 -25.35 5.16 -22.74
N GLU A 96 -26.46 5.92 -22.58
CA GLU A 96 -27.26 5.92 -21.36
C GLU A 96 -27.86 4.53 -21.05
N GLN A 97 -28.28 3.80 -22.09
CA GLN A 97 -28.72 2.41 -21.92
C GLN A 97 -27.56 1.52 -21.42
N TRP A 98 -26.40 1.58 -22.07
CA TRP A 98 -25.23 0.79 -21.65
C TRP A 98 -24.76 1.14 -20.26
N GLN A 99 -24.78 2.43 -19.86
CA GLN A 99 -24.47 2.84 -18.50
C GLN A 99 -25.37 2.15 -17.48
N LYS A 100 -26.66 2.11 -17.70
CA LYS A 100 -27.62 1.41 -16.81
C LYS A 100 -27.39 -0.09 -16.74
N GLU A 101 -27.04 -0.71 -17.88
CA GLU A 101 -26.93 -2.18 -17.99
C GLU A 101 -25.55 -2.70 -17.60
N ARG A 102 -24.48 -1.92 -17.80
CA ARG A 102 -23.10 -2.41 -17.81
C ARG A 102 -22.20 -1.77 -16.75
N GLU A 103 -22.60 -0.64 -16.18
CA GLU A 103 -21.81 -0.02 -15.15
C GLU A 103 -21.93 -0.75 -13.80
N GLU A 104 -20.82 -0.87 -13.11
CA GLU A 104 -20.74 -1.42 -11.79
C GLU A 104 -20.24 -0.34 -10.84
N ALA A 105 -21.05 0.02 -9.85
CA ALA A 105 -20.66 0.99 -8.85
C ALA A 105 -19.46 0.50 -8.01
N PRO A 106 -18.56 1.39 -7.59
CA PRO A 106 -17.49 1.04 -6.68
C PRO A 106 -18.04 0.58 -5.32
N GLN A 107 -17.29 -0.28 -4.65
CA GLN A 107 -17.58 -0.72 -3.30
C GLN A 107 -16.56 -0.15 -2.33
N ASP A 108 -17.02 0.57 -1.33
CA ASP A 108 -16.15 1.09 -0.28
C ASP A 108 -15.56 -0.04 0.57
N ALA A 109 -14.35 0.18 1.09
CA ALA A 109 -13.78 -0.69 2.11
C ALA A 109 -14.61 -0.59 3.40
N TYR A 110 -14.71 -1.69 4.14
CA TYR A 110 -15.52 -1.76 5.35
C TYR A 110 -14.94 -2.72 6.39
N LEU A 111 -15.41 -2.59 7.62
CA LEU A 111 -15.08 -3.52 8.70
C LEU A 111 -16.15 -4.61 8.82
N ASP A 112 -15.72 -5.84 8.58
CA ASP A 112 -16.54 -7.05 8.77
C ASP A 112 -16.36 -7.58 10.20
N PRO A 113 -17.44 -8.02 10.89
CA PRO A 113 -17.34 -8.54 12.24
C PRO A 113 -16.39 -9.73 12.40
N VAL A 114 -16.30 -10.59 11.37
CA VAL A 114 -15.45 -11.81 11.36
C VAL A 114 -14.12 -11.54 10.68
N TRP A 115 -14.14 -11.03 9.44
CA TRP A 115 -12.97 -10.90 8.57
C TRP A 115 -12.25 -9.57 8.68
N LYS A 116 -12.68 -8.70 9.60
CA LYS A 116 -12.08 -7.40 9.94
C LYS A 116 -12.02 -6.46 8.72
N ALA A 117 -10.85 -5.99 8.31
CA ALA A 117 -10.77 -5.08 7.20
C ALA A 117 -11.00 -5.80 5.86
N ILE A 118 -12.05 -5.41 5.15
CA ILE A 118 -12.33 -5.84 3.78
C ILE A 118 -11.99 -4.70 2.85
N PRO A 119 -11.06 -4.88 1.89
CA PRO A 119 -10.72 -3.87 0.90
C PRO A 119 -11.90 -3.47 0.01
N GLY A 120 -11.91 -2.23 -0.45
CA GLY A 120 -12.85 -1.76 -1.45
C GLY A 120 -12.64 -2.46 -2.80
N TYR A 121 -13.54 -2.17 -3.75
CA TYR A 121 -13.43 -2.69 -5.12
C TYR A 121 -13.84 -1.59 -6.09
N ASN A 122 -13.00 -1.30 -7.08
CA ASN A 122 -13.26 -0.24 -8.03
C ASN A 122 -14.51 -0.55 -8.87
N GLY A 123 -15.32 0.47 -9.10
CA GLY A 123 -16.39 0.42 -10.07
C GLY A 123 -15.84 0.28 -11.49
N ARG A 124 -16.67 -0.17 -12.39
CA ARG A 124 -16.40 -0.19 -13.82
C ARG A 124 -17.44 0.68 -14.50
N VAL A 125 -17.03 1.85 -14.98
CA VAL A 125 -17.91 2.83 -15.62
C VAL A 125 -17.50 3.05 -17.06
N ILE A 126 -18.44 3.43 -17.90
CA ILE A 126 -18.18 3.72 -19.31
C ILE A 126 -17.44 5.05 -19.43
N ASP A 127 -16.30 5.05 -20.10
CA ASP A 127 -15.66 6.28 -20.56
C ASP A 127 -16.38 6.78 -21.79
N VAL A 128 -17.32 7.71 -21.59
CA VAL A 128 -18.20 8.22 -22.65
C VAL A 128 -17.39 8.79 -23.82
N ASN A 129 -16.39 9.62 -23.54
CA ASN A 129 -15.57 10.26 -24.57
C ASN A 129 -14.75 9.24 -25.37
N ALA A 130 -14.11 8.30 -24.69
CA ALA A 130 -13.35 7.24 -25.35
C ALA A 130 -14.26 6.30 -26.14
N THR A 131 -15.46 6.01 -25.64
CA THR A 131 -16.47 5.20 -26.33
C THR A 131 -16.95 5.88 -27.61
N ILE A 132 -17.32 7.17 -27.56
CA ILE A 132 -17.70 7.94 -28.74
C ILE A 132 -16.58 7.99 -29.80
N ALA A 133 -15.34 8.24 -29.33
CA ALA A 133 -14.18 8.24 -30.21
C ALA A 133 -13.97 6.89 -30.89
N GLN A 134 -14.15 5.79 -30.16
CA GLN A 134 -14.07 4.42 -30.68
C GLN A 134 -15.19 4.13 -31.70
N MET A 135 -16.43 4.52 -31.40
CA MET A 135 -17.56 4.39 -32.32
C MET A 135 -17.32 5.16 -33.64
N LYS A 136 -16.86 6.40 -33.56
CA LYS A 136 -16.50 7.20 -34.73
C LYS A 136 -15.36 6.57 -35.55
N LYS A 137 -14.34 6.06 -34.86
CA LYS A 137 -13.17 5.44 -35.50
C LYS A 137 -13.52 4.14 -36.23
N THR A 138 -14.38 3.31 -35.64
CA THR A 138 -14.71 1.98 -36.18
C THR A 138 -15.96 1.98 -37.07
N GLY A 139 -16.79 3.02 -37.01
CA GLY A 139 -18.11 3.04 -37.61
C GLY A 139 -19.13 2.11 -36.95
N LYS A 140 -18.73 1.44 -35.83
CA LYS A 140 -19.59 0.51 -35.10
C LYS A 140 -20.26 1.17 -33.92
N GLN A 141 -21.54 0.88 -33.73
CA GLN A 141 -22.33 1.36 -32.58
C GLN A 141 -22.84 0.19 -31.75
N ASP A 142 -22.00 -0.81 -31.52
CA ASP A 142 -22.29 -2.00 -30.73
C ASP A 142 -21.40 -2.05 -29.47
N GLU A 143 -21.60 -3.06 -28.63
CA GLU A 143 -20.90 -3.26 -27.36
C GLU A 143 -19.37 -3.37 -27.53
N SER A 144 -18.87 -3.74 -28.71
CA SER A 144 -17.42 -3.80 -28.98
C SER A 144 -16.75 -2.43 -29.00
N SER A 145 -17.54 -1.35 -29.05
CA SER A 145 -17.07 0.03 -29.02
C SER A 145 -16.98 0.59 -27.59
N ILE A 146 -17.51 -0.11 -26.59
CA ILE A 146 -17.50 0.38 -25.19
C ILE A 146 -16.08 0.39 -24.65
N VAL A 147 -15.65 1.55 -24.17
CA VAL A 147 -14.41 1.73 -23.43
C VAL A 147 -14.75 1.96 -21.97
N TYR A 148 -14.19 1.13 -21.10
CA TYR A 148 -14.40 1.25 -19.66
C TYR A 148 -13.24 1.96 -18.97
N LYS A 149 -13.55 2.63 -17.86
CA LYS A 149 -12.58 3.11 -16.90
C LYS A 149 -12.96 2.68 -15.49
N GLU A 150 -11.96 2.61 -14.61
CA GLU A 150 -12.21 2.30 -13.21
C GLU A 150 -12.63 3.57 -12.43
N GLN A 151 -13.59 3.40 -11.54
CA GLN A 151 -13.98 4.41 -10.56
C GLN A 151 -13.57 3.94 -9.18
N MET A 152 -12.74 4.73 -8.49
CA MET A 152 -12.26 4.38 -7.15
C MET A 152 -13.37 4.45 -6.10
N PRO A 153 -13.34 3.57 -5.08
CA PRO A 153 -14.19 3.69 -3.89
C PRO A 153 -13.90 4.99 -3.12
N LYS A 154 -14.89 5.49 -2.41
CA LYS A 154 -14.73 6.66 -1.52
C LYS A 154 -13.88 6.32 -0.31
N VAL A 155 -14.03 5.11 0.24
CA VAL A 155 -13.26 4.60 1.37
C VAL A 155 -12.30 3.52 0.89
N GLN A 156 -10.99 3.73 1.12
CA GLN A 156 -9.93 2.77 0.85
C GLN A 156 -9.60 1.98 2.14
N VAL A 157 -8.97 0.81 2.00
CA VAL A 157 -8.62 -0.05 3.15
C VAL A 157 -7.68 0.65 4.14
N GLU A 158 -6.83 1.55 3.68
CA GLU A 158 -5.92 2.36 4.48
C GLU A 158 -6.65 3.30 5.44
N GLN A 159 -7.87 3.71 5.11
CA GLN A 159 -8.70 4.62 5.92
C GLN A 159 -9.45 3.90 7.05
N LEU A 160 -9.46 2.57 7.05
CA LEU A 160 -10.09 1.78 8.12
C LEU A 160 -9.26 1.73 9.40
N GLY A 161 -7.99 2.18 9.37
CA GLY A 161 -7.09 2.16 10.53
C GLY A 161 -6.41 0.81 10.75
N ALA A 162 -5.97 0.57 11.98
CA ALA A 162 -5.17 -0.60 12.37
C ALA A 162 -6.02 -1.86 12.54
N HIS A 163 -6.40 -2.48 11.45
CA HIS A 163 -7.16 -3.73 11.43
C HIS A 163 -6.46 -4.79 10.57
N PRO A 164 -6.48 -6.07 10.96
CA PRO A 164 -5.92 -7.14 10.14
C PRO A 164 -6.79 -7.41 8.92
N ILE A 165 -6.15 -7.87 7.85
CA ILE A 165 -6.79 -8.25 6.58
C ILE A 165 -6.67 -9.76 6.40
N TYR A 166 -7.80 -10.45 6.30
CA TYR A 166 -7.88 -11.90 6.13
C TYR A 166 -8.15 -12.32 4.69
N ARG A 167 -8.64 -11.39 3.88
CA ARG A 167 -9.02 -11.62 2.48
C ARG A 167 -9.15 -10.32 1.70
N GLY A 168 -9.14 -10.41 0.40
CA GLY A 168 -9.55 -9.35 -0.49
C GLY A 168 -11.07 -9.16 -0.57
N ASN A 169 -11.49 -8.23 -1.42
CA ASN A 169 -12.92 -8.02 -1.68
C ASN A 169 -13.58 -9.30 -2.24
N PRO A 170 -14.79 -9.67 -1.80
CA PRO A 170 -15.51 -10.85 -2.28
C PRO A 170 -15.83 -10.87 -3.79
N LYS A 171 -15.72 -9.73 -4.47
CA LYS A 171 -15.86 -9.63 -5.94
C LYS A 171 -14.54 -9.78 -6.70
N LYS A 172 -13.39 -9.73 -6.02
CA LYS A 172 -12.08 -9.80 -6.63
C LYS A 172 -11.79 -11.21 -7.12
N GLU A 173 -11.75 -11.42 -8.43
CA GLU A 173 -11.50 -12.72 -9.07
C GLU A 173 -10.02 -13.14 -8.98
N ALA A 174 -9.44 -12.96 -7.80
CA ALA A 174 -8.06 -13.29 -7.49
C ALA A 174 -7.95 -14.07 -6.19
N VAL A 175 -6.84 -14.81 -6.07
CA VAL A 175 -6.42 -15.51 -4.84
C VAL A 175 -4.92 -15.37 -4.67
N CYS A 176 -4.43 -15.47 -3.42
CA CYS A 176 -2.99 -15.54 -3.17
C CYS A 176 -2.66 -16.81 -2.38
N PHE A 177 -1.69 -17.58 -2.88
CA PHE A 177 -1.02 -18.65 -2.14
C PHE A 177 0.17 -18.03 -1.40
N MET A 178 -0.09 -17.38 -0.27
CA MET A 178 0.94 -16.72 0.53
C MET A 178 1.82 -17.75 1.26
N ILE A 179 3.14 -17.59 1.15
CA ILE A 179 4.11 -18.58 1.63
C ILE A 179 4.91 -17.99 2.78
N ASN A 180 4.72 -18.51 3.99
CA ASN A 180 5.50 -18.13 5.16
C ASN A 180 6.78 -19.00 5.23
N VAL A 181 7.96 -18.34 5.32
CA VAL A 181 9.26 -18.99 5.23
C VAL A 181 10.09 -18.73 6.48
N ALA A 182 10.24 -19.75 7.30
CA ALA A 182 11.15 -19.80 8.44
C ALA A 182 12.06 -21.06 8.39
N TRP A 183 11.71 -22.01 7.52
CA TRP A 183 12.41 -23.30 7.26
C TRP A 183 12.03 -23.84 5.87
N GLY A 184 12.46 -25.07 5.53
CA GLY A 184 12.02 -25.81 4.33
C GLY A 184 12.76 -25.42 3.05
N ASN A 185 14.04 -25.06 3.18
CA ASN A 185 14.90 -24.63 2.08
C ASN A 185 14.90 -25.63 0.90
N GLU A 186 14.87 -26.93 1.21
CA GLU A 186 14.90 -28.03 0.25
C GLU A 186 13.68 -28.09 -0.67
N TYR A 187 12.57 -27.45 -0.29
CA TYR A 187 11.34 -27.43 -1.08
C TYR A 187 11.18 -26.18 -1.92
N LEU A 188 11.95 -25.10 -1.63
CA LEU A 188 11.78 -23.79 -2.28
C LEU A 188 12.00 -23.85 -3.78
N ASP A 189 13.02 -24.56 -4.25
CA ASP A 189 13.31 -24.63 -5.69
C ASP A 189 12.18 -25.27 -6.47
N LYS A 190 11.56 -26.30 -5.94
CA LYS A 190 10.40 -26.96 -6.56
C LYS A 190 9.17 -26.07 -6.55
N ILE A 191 8.92 -25.35 -5.46
CA ILE A 191 7.83 -24.38 -5.35
C ILE A 191 8.02 -23.25 -6.37
N LEU A 192 9.20 -22.66 -6.43
CA LEU A 192 9.54 -21.58 -7.36
C LEU A 192 9.42 -22.03 -8.82
N ALA A 193 9.91 -23.21 -9.16
CA ALA A 193 9.75 -23.78 -10.49
C ALA A 193 8.29 -24.02 -10.88
N THR A 194 7.44 -24.40 -9.92
CA THR A 194 6.00 -24.53 -10.15
C THR A 194 5.33 -23.18 -10.42
N LEU A 195 5.64 -22.17 -9.62
CA LEU A 195 5.14 -20.80 -9.81
C LEU A 195 5.58 -20.22 -11.17
N ASP A 196 6.82 -20.47 -11.58
CA ASP A 196 7.33 -20.03 -12.88
C ASP A 196 6.61 -20.69 -14.05
N ARG A 197 6.31 -22.00 -13.97
CA ARG A 197 5.54 -22.73 -15.02
C ARG A 197 4.14 -22.14 -15.19
N HIS A 198 3.46 -21.80 -14.09
CA HIS A 198 2.15 -21.15 -14.12
C HIS A 198 2.23 -19.65 -14.40
N LYS A 199 3.45 -19.07 -14.51
CA LYS A 199 3.67 -17.60 -14.65
C LYS A 199 3.04 -16.80 -13.52
N VAL A 200 2.97 -17.37 -12.31
CA VAL A 200 2.36 -16.79 -11.13
C VAL A 200 3.43 -16.10 -10.29
N LYS A 201 3.17 -14.86 -9.88
CA LYS A 201 3.90 -14.20 -8.80
C LYS A 201 3.02 -14.20 -7.56
N THR A 202 3.62 -14.55 -6.42
CA THR A 202 2.93 -14.65 -5.14
C THR A 202 3.72 -13.91 -4.06
N THR A 203 3.25 -13.97 -2.81
CA THR A 203 3.87 -13.27 -1.68
C THR A 203 4.54 -14.25 -0.74
N PHE A 204 5.82 -14.01 -0.46
CA PHE A 204 6.60 -14.73 0.53
C PHE A 204 6.78 -13.85 1.76
N PHE A 205 6.34 -14.32 2.92
CA PHE A 205 6.60 -13.67 4.20
C PHE A 205 7.82 -14.31 4.85
N LEU A 206 8.91 -13.55 4.95
CA LEU A 206 10.22 -14.07 5.34
C LEU A 206 10.49 -13.80 6.83
N ASP A 207 10.84 -14.85 7.59
CA ASP A 207 11.42 -14.74 8.94
C ASP A 207 12.80 -14.08 8.87
N GLY A 208 13.06 -13.09 9.70
CA GLY A 208 14.30 -12.33 9.64
C GLY A 208 15.55 -13.16 9.99
N SER A 209 15.43 -14.11 10.92
CA SER A 209 16.53 -15.02 11.26
C SER A 209 16.82 -16.00 10.13
N TRP A 210 15.78 -16.41 9.40
CA TRP A 210 15.94 -17.23 8.20
C TRP A 210 16.64 -16.46 7.08
N VAL A 211 16.24 -15.21 6.81
CA VAL A 211 16.90 -14.33 5.83
C VAL A 211 18.37 -14.14 6.17
N LYS A 212 18.70 -13.94 7.46
CA LYS A 212 20.09 -13.81 7.91
C LYS A 212 20.94 -15.06 7.59
N ARG A 213 20.35 -16.25 7.74
CA ARG A 213 21.04 -17.53 7.47
C ARG A 213 21.07 -17.90 5.97
N ASN A 214 20.10 -17.38 5.20
CA ASN A 214 19.86 -17.79 3.82
C ASN A 214 19.71 -16.57 2.87
N PRO A 215 20.63 -15.61 2.85
CA PRO A 215 20.49 -14.38 2.06
C PRO A 215 20.32 -14.65 0.57
N GLU A 216 21.02 -15.65 0.04
CA GLU A 216 20.95 -16.03 -1.38
C GLU A 216 19.58 -16.60 -1.76
N LEU A 217 18.93 -17.36 -0.87
CA LEU A 217 17.59 -17.86 -1.12
C LEU A 217 16.55 -16.73 -1.06
N ALA A 218 16.70 -15.79 -0.11
CA ALA A 218 15.84 -14.61 -0.05
C ALA A 218 15.97 -13.77 -1.33
N LYS A 219 17.20 -13.53 -1.80
CA LYS A 219 17.46 -12.85 -3.06
C LYS A 219 16.87 -13.62 -4.24
N LYS A 220 17.04 -14.94 -4.31
CA LYS A 220 16.50 -15.80 -5.37
C LYS A 220 14.97 -15.69 -5.50
N ILE A 221 14.26 -15.62 -4.36
CA ILE A 221 12.80 -15.41 -4.34
C ILE A 221 12.45 -14.02 -4.91
N TYR A 222 13.16 -12.98 -4.45
CA TYR A 222 12.92 -11.60 -4.87
C TYR A 222 13.25 -11.37 -6.36
N ASP A 223 14.41 -11.86 -6.84
CA ASP A 223 14.87 -11.72 -8.23
C ASP A 223 13.92 -12.39 -9.23
N ARG A 224 13.13 -13.37 -8.80
CA ARG A 224 12.04 -13.98 -9.58
C ARG A 224 10.76 -13.15 -9.62
N GLY A 225 10.75 -11.97 -8.99
CA GLY A 225 9.64 -11.02 -9.00
C GLY A 225 8.50 -11.38 -8.05
N HIS A 226 8.75 -12.18 -7.02
CA HIS A 226 7.77 -12.42 -5.97
C HIS A 226 7.72 -11.24 -4.98
N GLU A 227 6.55 -11.00 -4.41
CA GLU A 227 6.37 -10.01 -3.36
C GLU A 227 6.95 -10.53 -2.04
N ILE A 228 7.62 -9.64 -1.30
CA ILE A 228 8.23 -9.99 -0.01
C ILE A 228 7.50 -9.27 1.13
N GLY A 229 7.08 -10.03 2.13
CA GLY A 229 6.52 -9.56 3.39
C GLY A 229 7.43 -9.90 4.58
N ASN A 230 7.13 -9.27 5.71
CA ASN A 230 7.80 -9.46 6.99
C ASN A 230 7.07 -10.54 7.82
N HIS A 231 7.82 -11.53 8.37
CA HIS A 231 7.28 -12.60 9.20
C HIS A 231 7.90 -12.62 10.61
N ALA A 232 8.17 -11.44 11.19
CA ALA A 232 8.94 -11.25 12.42
C ALA A 232 10.37 -11.83 12.33
N TYR A 233 11.18 -11.69 13.39
CA TYR A 233 12.60 -12.05 13.33
C TYR A 233 12.89 -13.47 13.82
N SER A 234 12.22 -13.91 14.87
CA SER A 234 12.52 -15.18 15.54
C SER A 234 11.32 -16.11 15.73
N HIS A 235 10.26 -15.86 14.94
CA HIS A 235 9.02 -16.64 14.93
C HIS A 235 8.33 -16.77 16.31
N PRO A 236 8.20 -15.69 17.12
CA PRO A 236 7.59 -15.76 18.43
C PRO A 236 6.06 -15.76 18.38
N ASP A 237 5.44 -16.12 19.51
CA ASP A 237 4.03 -15.84 19.76
C ASP A 237 3.85 -14.32 20.01
N MET A 238 3.54 -13.57 18.95
CA MET A 238 3.48 -12.11 18.98
C MET A 238 2.44 -11.58 19.98
N SER A 239 1.34 -12.31 20.21
CA SER A 239 0.25 -11.88 21.09
C SER A 239 0.68 -11.79 22.57
N LYS A 240 1.76 -12.48 22.95
CA LYS A 240 2.30 -12.53 24.32
C LYS A 240 3.45 -11.56 24.57
N LEU A 241 3.89 -10.83 23.54
CA LEU A 241 5.04 -9.94 23.65
C LEU A 241 4.65 -8.55 24.14
N GLY A 242 5.55 -7.93 24.92
CA GLY A 242 5.50 -6.49 25.21
C GLY A 242 5.87 -5.66 23.97
N GLU A 243 5.44 -4.40 23.96
CA GLU A 243 5.59 -3.50 22.81
C GLU A 243 7.04 -3.37 22.29
N ALA A 244 8.01 -3.20 23.20
CA ALA A 244 9.42 -3.08 22.83
C ALA A 244 9.89 -4.33 22.05
N ARG A 245 9.44 -5.51 22.46
CA ARG A 245 9.79 -6.76 21.78
C ARG A 245 9.07 -6.89 20.44
N ILE A 246 7.80 -6.50 20.35
CA ILE A 246 7.06 -6.47 19.07
C ILE A 246 7.79 -5.58 18.06
N ARG A 247 8.17 -4.34 18.47
CA ARG A 247 8.95 -3.43 17.62
C ARG A 247 10.28 -4.04 17.17
N GLN A 248 10.97 -4.71 18.09
CA GLN A 248 12.25 -5.34 17.79
C GLN A 248 12.11 -6.49 16.78
N GLU A 249 11.07 -7.32 16.88
CA GLU A 249 10.81 -8.41 15.96
C GLU A 249 10.51 -7.89 14.54
N ILE A 250 9.72 -6.84 14.41
CA ILE A 250 9.38 -6.24 13.12
C ILE A 250 10.59 -5.50 12.54
N SER A 251 11.24 -4.60 13.32
CA SER A 251 12.34 -3.76 12.81
C SER A 251 13.56 -4.58 12.39
N LYS A 252 13.98 -5.56 13.19
CA LYS A 252 15.12 -6.41 12.82
C LYS A 252 14.90 -7.16 11.52
N THR A 253 13.66 -7.57 11.25
CA THR A 253 13.29 -8.22 10.00
C THR A 253 13.30 -7.24 8.83
N GLN A 254 12.75 -6.02 9.03
CA GLN A 254 12.84 -4.95 8.03
C GLN A 254 14.30 -4.64 7.66
N ASP A 255 15.15 -4.51 8.67
CA ASP A 255 16.56 -4.19 8.48
C ASP A 255 17.30 -5.27 7.71
N ILE A 256 17.10 -6.55 8.06
CA ILE A 256 17.81 -7.65 7.39
C ILE A 256 17.30 -7.83 5.96
N ILE A 257 16.00 -7.75 5.71
CA ILE A 257 15.43 -7.79 4.35
C ILE A 257 15.97 -6.62 3.52
N SER A 258 15.94 -5.40 4.08
CA SER A 258 16.45 -4.21 3.38
C SER A 258 17.94 -4.32 3.03
N LYS A 259 18.76 -4.85 3.95
CA LYS A 259 20.19 -5.08 3.69
C LYS A 259 20.44 -6.16 2.64
N THR A 260 19.59 -7.17 2.57
CA THR A 260 19.78 -8.32 1.68
C THR A 260 19.30 -8.05 0.25
N ILE A 261 18.14 -7.42 0.08
CA ILE A 261 17.47 -7.24 -1.22
C ILE A 261 17.08 -5.79 -1.54
N GLY A 262 17.44 -4.82 -0.70
CA GLY A 262 17.14 -3.40 -0.93
C GLY A 262 15.68 -3.00 -0.75
N LEU A 263 14.81 -3.90 -0.26
CA LEU A 263 13.36 -3.69 -0.12
C LEU A 263 12.97 -3.52 1.35
N LYS A 264 12.05 -2.60 1.63
CA LYS A 264 11.32 -2.53 2.90
C LYS A 264 9.90 -3.06 2.70
N PRO A 265 9.55 -4.25 3.23
CA PRO A 265 8.20 -4.78 3.13
C PRO A 265 7.13 -3.86 3.74
N SER A 266 5.97 -3.77 3.08
CA SER A 266 4.77 -3.07 3.58
C SER A 266 3.70 -4.02 4.12
N LEU A 267 3.94 -5.33 4.06
CA LEU A 267 3.06 -6.38 4.55
C LEU A 267 3.72 -7.11 5.72
N PHE A 268 2.93 -7.39 6.74
CA PHE A 268 3.35 -8.15 7.91
C PHE A 268 2.41 -9.31 8.16
N ALA A 269 2.92 -10.54 8.18
CA ALA A 269 2.19 -11.72 8.63
C ALA A 269 2.76 -12.15 9.99
N PRO A 270 1.98 -12.09 11.08
CA PRO A 270 2.48 -12.53 12.38
C PRO A 270 2.69 -14.04 12.39
N PRO A 271 3.80 -14.54 13.00
CA PRO A 271 4.06 -15.95 13.16
C PRO A 271 2.85 -16.71 13.74
N SER A 272 2.52 -17.86 13.14
CA SER A 272 1.37 -18.71 13.54
C SER A 272 0.02 -17.98 13.53
N GLY A 273 -0.09 -16.81 12.88
CA GLY A 273 -1.26 -15.96 12.97
C GLY A 273 -1.50 -15.38 14.37
N SER A 274 -0.50 -15.40 15.24
CA SER A 274 -0.63 -14.93 16.62
C SER A 274 -0.47 -13.42 16.71
N PHE A 275 -1.54 -12.74 17.12
CA PHE A 275 -1.54 -11.30 17.33
C PHE A 275 -2.56 -10.90 18.42
N ASN A 276 -2.40 -9.70 18.91
CA ASN A 276 -3.42 -8.92 19.62
C ASN A 276 -3.52 -7.54 18.97
N GLN A 277 -4.46 -6.70 19.41
CA GLN A 277 -4.68 -5.39 18.80
C GLN A 277 -3.41 -4.52 18.82
N ARG A 278 -2.58 -4.63 19.87
CA ARG A 278 -1.32 -3.88 19.99
C ARG A 278 -0.31 -4.24 18.90
N VAL A 279 -0.23 -5.50 18.51
CA VAL A 279 0.64 -5.95 17.39
C VAL A 279 0.23 -5.28 16.08
N VAL A 280 -1.08 -5.24 15.81
CA VAL A 280 -1.62 -4.63 14.58
C VAL A 280 -1.40 -3.11 14.57
N GLU A 281 -1.61 -2.45 15.72
CA GLU A 281 -1.37 -1.02 15.87
C GLU A 281 0.10 -0.65 15.64
N ILE A 282 1.04 -1.38 16.25
CA ILE A 282 2.48 -1.15 16.07
C ILE A 282 2.88 -1.38 14.61
N ALA A 283 2.45 -2.48 13.99
CA ALA A 283 2.74 -2.74 12.58
C ALA A 283 2.22 -1.62 11.67
N HIS A 284 1.01 -1.12 11.93
CA HIS A 284 0.37 -0.07 11.14
C HIS A 284 0.97 1.32 11.40
N GLN A 285 1.09 1.75 12.67
CA GLN A 285 1.45 3.12 13.02
C GLN A 285 2.95 3.36 12.93
N ASP A 286 3.78 2.43 13.44
CA ASP A 286 5.22 2.63 13.53
C ASP A 286 5.95 2.21 12.23
N TYR A 287 5.40 1.23 11.49
CA TYR A 287 6.05 0.66 10.30
C TYR A 287 5.24 0.82 9.01
N GLN A 288 4.03 1.38 9.07
CA GLN A 288 3.14 1.56 7.91
C GLN A 288 2.83 0.24 7.18
N MET A 289 2.77 -0.85 7.95
CA MET A 289 2.51 -2.18 7.44
C MET A 289 1.03 -2.56 7.58
N LYS A 290 0.52 -3.30 6.59
CA LYS A 290 -0.76 -4.01 6.69
C LYS A 290 -0.51 -5.38 7.33
N THR A 291 -1.26 -5.70 8.40
CA THR A 291 -1.23 -7.03 9.01
C THR A 291 -2.08 -7.99 8.20
N ILE A 292 -1.46 -9.04 7.67
CA ILE A 292 -2.07 -10.02 6.76
C ILE A 292 -2.25 -11.35 7.47
N LEU A 293 -3.46 -11.89 7.37
CA LEU A 293 -3.84 -13.22 7.82
C LEU A 293 -4.42 -14.01 6.62
N TRP A 294 -5.21 -15.05 6.87
CA TRP A 294 -5.75 -15.91 5.81
C TRP A 294 -7.14 -16.42 6.13
N THR A 295 -7.89 -16.80 5.11
CA THR A 295 -9.19 -17.46 5.23
C THR A 295 -9.11 -18.95 4.91
N ALA A 296 -8.06 -19.39 4.22
CA ALA A 296 -7.81 -20.78 3.91
C ALA A 296 -6.39 -21.18 4.37
N ASP A 297 -6.27 -22.34 4.99
CA ASP A 297 -5.02 -22.89 5.50
C ASP A 297 -4.81 -24.28 4.93
N THR A 298 -3.66 -24.52 4.32
CA THR A 298 -3.27 -25.84 3.78
C THR A 298 -3.05 -26.87 4.91
N ILE A 299 -2.66 -26.39 6.12
CA ILE A 299 -2.20 -27.21 7.24
C ILE A 299 -1.04 -28.11 6.81
N ASP A 300 -0.22 -27.64 5.86
CA ASP A 300 0.91 -28.35 5.25
C ASP A 300 2.04 -28.65 6.25
N TRP A 301 2.17 -27.84 7.31
CA TRP A 301 3.11 -28.05 8.40
C TRP A 301 2.91 -29.37 9.19
N LYS A 302 1.75 -30.02 9.02
CA LYS A 302 1.46 -31.38 9.50
C LYS A 302 1.83 -32.48 8.50
N ASN A 303 2.39 -32.13 7.36
CA ASN A 303 2.72 -33.03 6.25
C ASN A 303 1.55 -33.97 5.85
N PRO A 304 0.34 -33.44 5.62
CA PRO A 304 -0.80 -34.26 5.23
C PRO A 304 -0.58 -34.88 3.85
N PRO A 305 -1.30 -35.98 3.49
CA PRO A 305 -1.34 -36.46 2.14
C PRO A 305 -1.76 -35.35 1.17
N VAL A 306 -1.08 -35.23 0.01
CA VAL A 306 -1.30 -34.16 -0.97
C VAL A 306 -2.76 -34.03 -1.35
N GLY A 307 -3.46 -35.16 -1.65
CA GLY A 307 -4.88 -35.13 -2.02
C GLY A 307 -5.77 -34.54 -0.91
N THR A 308 -5.47 -34.82 0.37
CA THR A 308 -6.22 -34.25 1.49
C THR A 308 -6.02 -32.74 1.59
N MET A 309 -4.80 -32.25 1.39
CA MET A 309 -4.48 -30.83 1.39
C MET A 309 -5.17 -30.11 0.22
N VAL A 310 -5.04 -30.65 -0.98
CA VAL A 310 -5.65 -30.08 -2.20
C VAL A 310 -7.16 -30.00 -2.06
N GLU A 311 -7.80 -31.08 -1.57
CA GLU A 311 -9.26 -31.11 -1.37
C GLU A 311 -9.73 -30.10 -0.31
N ARG A 312 -8.95 -29.88 0.74
CA ARG A 312 -9.22 -28.80 1.75
C ARG A 312 -9.23 -27.44 1.10
N ILE A 313 -8.25 -27.15 0.24
CA ILE A 313 -8.18 -25.86 -0.47
C ILE A 313 -9.28 -25.76 -1.51
N ARG A 314 -9.56 -26.81 -2.27
CA ARG A 314 -10.65 -26.85 -3.27
C ARG A 314 -11.99 -26.38 -2.68
N LYS A 315 -12.31 -26.81 -1.44
CA LYS A 315 -13.54 -26.43 -0.74
C LYS A 315 -13.58 -24.97 -0.28
N LYS A 316 -12.43 -24.35 -0.06
CA LYS A 316 -12.30 -22.97 0.45
C LYS A 316 -11.93 -21.95 -0.63
N LEU A 317 -11.63 -22.43 -1.84
CA LEU A 317 -11.19 -21.60 -2.93
C LEU A 317 -12.34 -20.75 -3.46
N ASP A 318 -12.23 -19.43 -3.32
CA ASP A 318 -13.22 -18.45 -3.71
C ASP A 318 -12.55 -17.09 -3.98
N LYS A 319 -13.29 -16.13 -4.50
CA LYS A 319 -12.85 -14.76 -4.80
C LYS A 319 -12.27 -14.06 -3.57
N GLY A 320 -11.12 -13.47 -3.74
CA GLY A 320 -10.43 -12.69 -2.69
C GLY A 320 -9.78 -13.54 -1.58
N VAL A 321 -9.72 -14.87 -1.70
CA VAL A 321 -9.17 -15.74 -0.65
C VAL A 321 -7.64 -15.60 -0.57
N LEU A 322 -7.13 -15.43 0.66
CA LEU A 322 -5.74 -15.61 1.01
C LEU A 322 -5.54 -17.00 1.59
N ILE A 323 -4.60 -17.75 1.03
CA ILE A 323 -4.33 -19.15 1.33
C ILE A 323 -2.95 -19.25 1.96
N LEU A 324 -2.87 -19.66 3.23
CA LEU A 324 -1.60 -19.91 3.91
C LEU A 324 -0.99 -21.21 3.45
N MET A 325 0.33 -21.17 3.19
CA MET A 325 1.17 -22.33 3.00
C MET A 325 2.62 -22.06 3.48
N HIS A 326 3.39 -23.14 3.59
CA HIS A 326 4.82 -23.14 3.95
C HIS A 326 5.60 -23.98 2.94
N PRO A 327 6.93 -23.82 2.83
CA PRO A 327 7.75 -24.71 2.03
C PRO A 327 7.89 -26.07 2.71
N THR A 328 6.97 -26.98 2.39
CA THR A 328 6.90 -28.36 2.90
C THR A 328 6.87 -29.36 1.75
N ASP A 329 7.07 -30.65 2.07
CA ASP A 329 6.95 -31.71 1.07
C ASP A 329 5.56 -31.72 0.42
N SER A 330 4.50 -31.69 1.24
CA SER A 330 3.11 -31.67 0.76
C SER A 330 2.83 -30.47 -0.14
N SER A 331 3.24 -29.26 0.27
CA SER A 331 3.04 -28.03 -0.51
C SER A 331 3.83 -28.06 -1.82
N SER A 332 5.09 -28.51 -1.81
CA SER A 332 5.91 -28.61 -3.01
C SER A 332 5.34 -29.55 -4.08
N LYS A 333 4.59 -30.57 -3.63
CA LYS A 333 3.93 -31.57 -4.50
C LYS A 333 2.52 -31.15 -4.91
N GLY A 334 1.80 -30.41 -4.06
CA GLY A 334 0.38 -30.09 -4.25
C GLY A 334 0.12 -28.74 -4.89
N LEU A 335 1.11 -27.83 -4.92
CA LEU A 335 0.91 -26.46 -5.42
C LEU A 335 0.42 -26.40 -6.87
N ASP A 336 0.97 -27.24 -7.75
CA ASP A 336 0.57 -27.32 -9.16
C ASP A 336 -0.93 -27.59 -9.31
N GLN A 337 -1.45 -28.57 -8.55
CA GLN A 337 -2.87 -28.90 -8.57
C GLN A 337 -3.73 -27.76 -7.99
N MET A 338 -3.28 -27.08 -6.93
CA MET A 338 -4.02 -25.99 -6.32
C MET A 338 -4.09 -24.76 -7.23
N LEU A 339 -2.99 -24.41 -7.92
CA LEU A 339 -2.98 -23.34 -8.93
C LEU A 339 -3.92 -23.67 -10.09
N THR A 340 -3.83 -24.87 -10.65
CA THR A 340 -4.74 -25.35 -11.72
C THR A 340 -6.20 -25.27 -11.29
N LEU A 341 -6.53 -25.60 -10.04
CA LEU A 341 -7.91 -25.50 -9.53
C LEU A 341 -8.38 -24.05 -9.46
N ALA A 342 -7.51 -23.12 -9.03
CA ALA A 342 -7.83 -21.69 -9.02
C ALA A 342 -8.12 -21.17 -10.42
N GLU A 343 -7.23 -21.46 -11.38
CA GLU A 343 -7.37 -21.08 -12.79
C GLU A 343 -8.66 -21.63 -13.41
N LYS A 344 -8.97 -22.93 -13.19
CA LYS A 344 -10.23 -23.56 -13.65
C LYS A 344 -11.48 -22.94 -13.06
N LYS A 345 -11.39 -22.32 -11.87
CA LYS A 345 -12.50 -21.55 -11.27
C LYS A 345 -12.56 -20.09 -11.76
N GLY A 346 -11.71 -19.67 -12.69
CA GLY A 346 -11.63 -18.29 -13.15
C GLY A 346 -11.00 -17.35 -12.10
N LEU A 347 -10.25 -17.89 -11.14
CA LEU A 347 -9.56 -17.12 -10.12
C LEU A 347 -8.10 -16.95 -10.53
N LYS A 348 -7.61 -15.71 -10.58
CA LYS A 348 -6.22 -15.40 -10.92
C LYS A 348 -5.32 -15.54 -9.68
N PRO A 349 -4.39 -16.51 -9.62
CA PRO A 349 -3.38 -16.54 -8.56
C PRO A 349 -2.43 -15.35 -8.72
N THR A 350 -2.21 -14.58 -7.64
CA THR A 350 -1.38 -13.38 -7.66
C THR A 350 -0.85 -13.04 -6.27
N THR A 351 -0.23 -11.85 -6.10
CA THR A 351 0.31 -11.39 -4.81
C THR A 351 -0.78 -10.95 -3.84
N VAL A 352 -0.43 -10.89 -2.55
CA VAL A 352 -1.33 -10.34 -1.52
C VAL A 352 -1.71 -8.90 -1.84
N SER A 353 -0.74 -8.05 -2.19
CA SER A 353 -1.01 -6.66 -2.53
C SER A 353 -2.02 -6.52 -3.67
N GLU A 354 -1.96 -7.39 -4.69
CA GLU A 354 -2.93 -7.36 -5.78
C GLU A 354 -4.31 -7.85 -5.32
N VAL A 355 -4.39 -8.91 -4.50
CA VAL A 355 -5.67 -9.42 -3.97
C VAL A 355 -6.38 -8.40 -3.09
N ILE A 356 -5.63 -7.67 -2.25
CA ILE A 356 -6.20 -6.66 -1.34
C ILE A 356 -6.33 -5.27 -1.97
N SER A 357 -5.85 -5.06 -3.18
CA SER A 357 -6.03 -3.82 -3.93
C SER A 357 -7.48 -3.66 -4.35
N SER A 358 -7.97 -2.41 -4.34
CA SER A 358 -9.31 -2.09 -4.86
C SER A 358 -9.38 -2.18 -6.39
N ARG A 359 -8.25 -2.13 -7.11
CA ARG A 359 -8.20 -2.17 -8.57
C ARG A 359 -8.78 -3.46 -9.12
N ARG A 360 -9.39 -3.39 -10.30
CA ARG A 360 -9.80 -4.58 -11.05
C ARG A 360 -8.57 -5.29 -11.61
N LEU A 361 -8.71 -6.57 -11.89
CA LEU A 361 -7.68 -7.31 -12.62
C LEU A 361 -7.72 -6.89 -14.10
N PRO A 362 -6.54 -6.76 -14.73
CA PRO A 362 -6.44 -6.50 -16.16
C PRO A 362 -6.98 -7.67 -17.00
#